data_3726bed221999a44dd9232f193d6c93c
#
_entry.id   3726bed221999a44dd9232f193d6c93c
#
_cell.length_a   1.000
_cell.length_b   1.000
_cell.length_c   1.000
_cell.angle_alpha   90.00
_cell.angle_beta   90.00
_cell.angle_gamma   90.00
#
_symmetry.space_group_name_H-M   'P 1'
#
loop_
_entity.id
_entity.type
_entity.pdbx_description
1 polymer ?
#
loop_
_entity_poly.entity_id
_entity_poly.type
_entity_poly.pdbx_seq_one_letter_code
_entity_poly.pdbx_strand_id
1 'polypeptide(L)'
;MRNKKLLIAGEPKSINTQRLKSMFVGKFEQIEITEGIDFSFKNFFKAFFAVKRLLKRYQPDLIILYQVNLTAFVTALAKKKGIPTIAIAIGSDVLLMPKRGWLFKKILSYTLQHSDAYSANTPYLMEQMKRYCLYDKPFALSHLGITPIEASKKEDIVFSNRLHKPLYRIEDIIRAFANFVSMSEYKDWKLVIAAEGNENKLKELAKSLGIVEKVEFVGWLSGEENAKYYAKSRIFVSIPQSDSMPTSLLEAMSAGCIPVISDLPSYRGLVENKRNALVVSDEEIKSGDYLHKAFELDTEVLIRNNKVFTDEFATIESNKQRLWDLVDKISL
;
A
#
# COMPACT_ATOMS: atom_id res chain seq x y z
N MET A 1 -19.87 -11.31 29.10
CA MET A 1 -18.73 -10.54 28.59
C MET A 1 -19.27 -9.23 28.02
N ARG A 2 -18.61 -8.09 28.24
CA ARG A 2 -19.08 -6.80 27.70
C ARG A 2 -18.85 -6.79 26.19
N ASN A 3 -19.89 -6.54 25.39
CA ASN A 3 -19.79 -6.47 23.92
C ASN A 3 -18.76 -5.41 23.53
N LYS A 4 -17.57 -5.82 23.07
CA LYS A 4 -16.48 -4.90 22.69
C LYS A 4 -16.82 -4.17 21.39
N LYS A 5 -16.68 -2.84 21.41
CA LYS A 5 -17.01 -1.94 20.30
C LYS A 5 -15.77 -1.27 19.73
N LEU A 6 -15.60 -1.34 18.42
CA LEU A 6 -14.54 -0.69 17.70
C LEU A 6 -15.07 0.46 16.84
N LEU A 7 -14.46 1.64 16.92
CA LEU A 7 -14.67 2.73 15.97
C LEU A 7 -13.46 2.87 15.07
N ILE A 8 -13.66 2.84 13.75
CA ILE A 8 -12.62 3.12 12.75
C ILE A 8 -12.85 4.52 12.18
N ALA A 9 -11.92 5.43 12.43
CA ALA A 9 -11.88 6.73 11.78
C ALA A 9 -11.19 6.60 10.41
N GLY A 10 -11.98 6.51 9.36
CA GLY A 10 -11.51 6.30 7.99
C GLY A 10 -12.61 6.59 6.97
N GLU A 11 -12.27 6.57 5.68
CA GLU A 11 -13.24 6.75 4.58
C GLU A 11 -14.09 5.49 4.40
N PRO A 12 -15.42 5.54 4.64
CA PRO A 12 -16.27 4.35 4.64
C PRO A 12 -16.33 3.61 3.29
N LYS A 13 -16.27 4.36 2.19
CA LYS A 13 -16.33 3.79 0.83
C LYS A 13 -15.01 3.25 0.34
N SER A 14 -13.92 3.49 1.07
CA SER A 14 -12.60 2.98 0.70
C SER A 14 -12.52 1.46 0.87
N ILE A 15 -12.11 0.75 -0.17
CA ILE A 15 -11.84 -0.70 -0.15
C ILE A 15 -10.87 -1.04 1.00
N ASN A 16 -9.87 -0.21 1.21
CA ASN A 16 -8.86 -0.42 2.25
C ASN A 16 -9.45 -0.28 3.67
N THR A 17 -10.38 0.66 3.88
CA THR A 17 -11.08 0.79 5.17
C THR A 17 -11.98 -0.41 5.43
N GLN A 18 -12.65 -0.93 4.40
CA GLN A 18 -13.48 -2.13 4.53
C GLN A 18 -12.63 -3.39 4.79
N ARG A 19 -11.48 -3.52 4.12
CA ARG A 19 -10.51 -4.61 4.42
C ARG A 19 -10.03 -4.52 5.85
N LEU A 20 -9.64 -3.33 6.32
CA LEU A 20 -9.24 -3.15 7.73
C LEU A 20 -10.37 -3.54 8.69
N LYS A 21 -11.62 -3.14 8.41
CA LYS A 21 -12.78 -3.54 9.21
C LYS A 21 -12.91 -5.06 9.30
N SER A 22 -12.76 -5.78 8.18
CA SER A 22 -12.86 -7.24 8.15
C SER A 22 -11.79 -7.93 9.01
N MET A 23 -10.60 -7.35 9.15
CA MET A 23 -9.53 -7.89 10.00
C MET A 23 -9.88 -7.87 11.49
N PHE A 24 -10.85 -7.07 11.92
CA PHE A 24 -11.29 -6.98 13.32
C PHE A 24 -12.57 -7.75 13.62
N VAL A 25 -13.20 -8.37 12.61
CA VAL A 25 -14.30 -9.31 12.81
C VAL A 25 -13.82 -10.50 13.63
N GLY A 26 -14.56 -10.85 14.68
CA GLY A 26 -14.18 -11.87 15.66
C GLY A 26 -13.40 -11.35 16.88
N LYS A 27 -12.75 -10.17 16.79
CA LYS A 27 -12.13 -9.48 17.95
C LYS A 27 -13.10 -8.51 18.62
N PHE A 28 -13.97 -7.88 17.81
CA PHE A 28 -15.00 -6.94 18.25
C PHE A 28 -16.37 -7.38 17.74
N GLU A 29 -17.39 -7.24 18.57
CA GLU A 29 -18.77 -7.63 18.23
C GLU A 29 -19.46 -6.55 17.39
N GLN A 30 -19.10 -5.29 17.61
CA GLN A 30 -19.62 -4.15 16.86
C GLN A 30 -18.45 -3.33 16.31
N ILE A 31 -18.52 -3.02 15.01
CA ILE A 31 -17.50 -2.21 14.33
C ILE A 31 -18.20 -1.14 13.51
N GLU A 32 -18.05 0.11 13.92
CA GLU A 32 -18.58 1.30 13.21
C GLU A 32 -17.42 2.06 12.54
N ILE A 33 -17.70 2.66 11.39
CA ILE A 33 -16.78 3.56 10.67
C ILE A 33 -17.37 4.96 10.76
N THR A 34 -16.52 6.00 10.74
CA THR A 34 -16.98 7.39 10.70
C THR A 34 -17.68 7.68 9.37
N GLU A 35 -19.00 7.56 9.34
CA GLU A 35 -19.82 7.73 8.15
C GLU A 35 -20.64 9.04 8.20
N GLY A 36 -20.90 9.62 7.02
CA GLY A 36 -21.74 10.83 6.89
C GLY A 36 -21.13 12.10 7.46
N ILE A 37 -19.83 12.12 7.75
CA ILE A 37 -19.10 13.27 8.29
C ILE A 37 -18.14 13.81 7.23
N ASP A 38 -18.32 15.08 6.86
CA ASP A 38 -17.38 15.79 5.97
C ASP A 38 -16.19 16.33 6.75
N PHE A 39 -15.05 15.67 6.64
CA PHE A 39 -13.78 16.02 7.28
C PHE A 39 -12.95 17.03 6.46
N SER A 40 -13.60 17.97 5.75
CA SER A 40 -12.90 19.09 5.10
C SER A 40 -12.51 20.17 6.11
N PHE A 41 -11.47 20.97 5.78
CA PHE A 41 -11.10 22.14 6.61
C PHE A 41 -12.25 23.13 6.76
N LYS A 42 -13.09 23.28 5.73
CA LYS A 42 -14.28 24.18 5.75
C LYS A 42 -15.31 23.71 6.78
N ASN A 43 -15.43 22.41 6.98
CA ASN A 43 -16.41 21.80 7.88
C ASN A 43 -15.79 21.30 9.20
N PHE A 44 -14.59 21.76 9.54
CA PHE A 44 -13.84 21.30 10.71
C PHE A 44 -14.68 21.27 12.00
N PHE A 45 -15.33 22.37 12.36
CA PHE A 45 -16.15 22.44 13.58
C PHE A 45 -17.38 21.54 13.51
N LYS A 46 -18.03 21.45 12.35
CA LYS A 46 -19.16 20.52 12.16
C LYS A 46 -18.71 19.07 12.33
N ALA A 47 -17.58 18.71 11.73
CA ALA A 47 -16.99 17.39 11.87
C ALA A 47 -16.62 17.08 13.32
N PHE A 48 -16.00 18.01 14.03
CA PHE A 48 -15.65 17.85 15.44
C PHE A 48 -16.86 17.56 16.33
N PHE A 49 -17.95 18.35 16.19
CA PHE A 49 -19.16 18.11 16.98
C PHE A 49 -19.90 16.84 16.56
N ALA A 50 -19.87 16.48 15.26
CA ALA A 50 -20.44 15.25 14.77
C ALA A 50 -19.70 14.02 15.34
N VAL A 51 -18.37 14.03 15.35
CA VAL A 51 -17.56 12.98 15.99
C VAL A 51 -17.81 12.91 17.48
N LYS A 52 -17.87 14.05 18.19
CA LYS A 52 -18.23 14.04 19.63
C LYS A 52 -19.59 13.38 19.90
N ARG A 53 -20.58 13.65 19.04
CA ARG A 53 -21.92 13.05 19.15
C ARG A 53 -21.87 11.56 18.88
N LEU A 54 -21.11 11.14 17.83
CA LEU A 54 -20.87 9.74 17.50
C LEU A 54 -20.23 9.01 18.66
N LEU A 55 -19.15 9.53 19.23
CA LEU A 55 -18.44 8.94 20.37
C LEU A 55 -19.33 8.83 21.64
N LYS A 56 -20.19 9.82 21.88
CA LYS A 56 -21.15 9.78 22.99
C LYS A 56 -22.23 8.71 22.80
N ARG A 57 -22.72 8.55 21.55
CA ARG A 57 -23.76 7.57 21.20
C ARG A 57 -23.19 6.15 21.19
N TYR A 58 -22.06 5.95 20.50
CA TYR A 58 -21.51 4.63 20.23
C TYR A 58 -20.71 4.05 21.39
N GLN A 59 -19.99 4.90 22.14
CA GLN A 59 -19.14 4.52 23.27
C GLN A 59 -18.15 3.40 22.93
N PRO A 60 -17.20 3.63 22.00
CA PRO A 60 -16.23 2.62 21.58
C PRO A 60 -15.28 2.27 22.73
N ASP A 61 -14.88 0.99 22.80
CA ASP A 61 -13.82 0.49 23.69
C ASP A 61 -12.43 0.69 23.08
N LEU A 62 -12.34 0.83 21.74
CA LEU A 62 -11.12 1.12 20.99
C LEU A 62 -11.44 2.04 19.81
N ILE A 63 -10.50 2.94 19.48
CA ILE A 63 -10.53 3.76 18.27
C ILE A 63 -9.33 3.41 17.40
N ILE A 64 -9.56 3.13 16.13
CA ILE A 64 -8.51 3.06 15.11
C ILE A 64 -8.56 4.32 14.25
N LEU A 65 -7.44 5.02 14.17
CA LEU A 65 -7.22 6.16 13.29
C LEU A 65 -6.53 5.67 12.03
N TYR A 66 -7.33 5.32 11.02
CA TYR A 66 -6.83 4.77 9.77
C TYR A 66 -6.48 5.85 8.77
N GLN A 67 -5.22 5.89 8.33
CA GLN A 67 -4.57 7.02 7.67
C GLN A 67 -4.50 8.25 8.60
N VAL A 68 -3.28 8.68 8.93
CA VAL A 68 -3.07 9.80 9.86
C VAL A 68 -3.32 11.15 9.14
N ASN A 69 -4.56 11.37 8.76
CA ASN A 69 -5.07 12.51 8.00
C ASN A 69 -6.00 13.40 8.87
N LEU A 70 -6.77 14.29 8.23
CA LEU A 70 -7.69 15.20 8.93
C LEU A 70 -8.81 14.45 9.68
N THR A 71 -9.31 13.33 9.13
CA THR A 71 -10.30 12.48 9.81
C THR A 71 -9.75 11.94 11.13
N ALA A 72 -8.53 11.39 11.09
CA ALA A 72 -7.82 10.89 12.26
C ALA A 72 -7.58 12.01 13.28
N PHE A 73 -7.13 13.16 12.84
CA PHE A 73 -6.87 14.32 13.68
C PHE A 73 -8.13 14.82 14.40
N VAL A 74 -9.23 15.03 13.67
CA VAL A 74 -10.51 15.47 14.28
C VAL A 74 -11.02 14.43 15.27
N THR A 75 -10.87 13.14 14.97
CA THR A 75 -11.29 12.07 15.88
C THR A 75 -10.42 12.04 17.14
N ALA A 76 -9.10 12.16 17.00
CA ALA A 76 -8.18 12.24 18.13
C ALA A 76 -8.44 13.46 19.03
N LEU A 77 -8.81 14.61 18.42
CA LEU A 77 -9.16 15.82 19.13
C LEU A 77 -10.52 15.71 19.87
N ALA A 78 -11.48 15.02 19.27
CA ALA A 78 -12.84 14.89 19.82
C ALA A 78 -12.98 13.77 20.87
N LYS A 79 -12.06 12.79 20.89
CA LYS A 79 -12.13 11.64 21.81
C LYS A 79 -12.03 12.07 23.28
N LYS A 80 -12.68 11.31 24.16
CA LYS A 80 -12.46 11.43 25.61
C LYS A 80 -11.10 10.83 25.98
N LYS A 81 -10.48 11.40 27.02
CA LYS A 81 -9.29 10.83 27.64
C LYS A 81 -9.63 9.41 28.17
N GLY A 82 -8.70 8.47 27.97
CA GLY A 82 -8.86 7.09 28.46
C GLY A 82 -9.49 6.10 27.44
N ILE A 83 -9.92 6.53 26.26
CA ILE A 83 -10.30 5.58 25.19
C ILE A 83 -9.03 5.15 24.46
N PRO A 84 -8.63 3.85 24.51
CA PRO A 84 -7.47 3.32 23.79
C PRO A 84 -7.55 3.65 22.30
N THR A 85 -6.41 4.02 21.69
CA THR A 85 -6.41 4.50 20.31
C THR A 85 -5.15 4.02 19.59
N ILE A 86 -5.32 3.44 18.40
CA ILE A 86 -4.23 3.00 17.52
C ILE A 86 -4.21 3.88 16.27
N ALA A 87 -3.06 4.50 15.97
CA ALA A 87 -2.85 5.18 14.70
C ALA A 87 -2.21 4.23 13.69
N ILE A 88 -2.86 4.04 12.54
CA ILE A 88 -2.36 3.21 11.44
C ILE A 88 -1.97 4.10 10.27
N ALA A 89 -0.67 4.16 9.98
CA ALA A 89 -0.12 4.88 8.84
C ALA A 89 0.05 3.94 7.63
N ILE A 90 -0.18 4.48 6.43
CA ILE A 90 -0.12 3.70 5.19
C ILE A 90 0.91 4.23 4.16
N GLY A 91 1.55 5.36 4.45
CA GLY A 91 2.62 5.93 3.62
C GLY A 91 2.42 7.41 3.31
N SER A 92 1.54 7.78 2.40
CA SER A 92 1.36 9.18 1.95
C SER A 92 1.01 10.15 3.08
N ASP A 93 0.33 9.68 4.11
CA ASP A 93 -0.05 10.42 5.31
C ASP A 93 1.15 10.86 6.16
N VAL A 94 2.24 10.10 6.13
CA VAL A 94 3.48 10.40 6.87
C VAL A 94 4.60 10.89 5.94
N LEU A 95 4.70 10.35 4.71
CA LEU A 95 5.79 10.65 3.78
C LEU A 95 5.54 11.91 2.94
N LEU A 96 4.30 12.18 2.56
CA LEU A 96 3.94 13.26 1.64
C LEU A 96 3.16 14.39 2.31
N MET A 97 2.18 14.08 3.16
CA MET A 97 1.33 15.08 3.77
C MET A 97 2.10 16.14 4.57
N PRO A 98 3.13 15.81 5.40
CA PRO A 98 3.89 16.81 6.15
C PRO A 98 4.69 17.77 5.27
N LYS A 99 4.99 17.41 4.02
CA LYS A 99 5.69 18.27 3.04
C LYS A 99 4.81 19.44 2.55
N ARG A 100 3.49 19.36 2.78
CA ARG A 100 2.53 20.43 2.42
C ARG A 100 2.59 21.66 3.34
N GLY A 101 3.30 21.57 4.48
CA GLY A 101 3.52 22.71 5.37
C GLY A 101 3.41 22.38 6.86
N TRP A 102 3.67 23.40 7.68
CA TRP A 102 3.75 23.25 9.14
C TRP A 102 2.43 22.78 9.80
N LEU A 103 1.29 23.18 9.25
CA LEU A 103 -0.03 22.77 9.75
C LEU A 103 -0.20 21.25 9.65
N PHE A 104 0.18 20.65 8.50
CA PHE A 104 0.11 19.21 8.30
C PHE A 104 1.06 18.44 9.22
N LYS A 105 2.25 19.01 9.49
CA LYS A 105 3.17 18.47 10.50
C LYS A 105 2.55 18.47 11.90
N LYS A 106 1.86 19.55 12.29
CA LYS A 106 1.15 19.63 13.58
C LYS A 106 -0.03 18.65 13.66
N ILE A 107 -0.80 18.49 12.60
CA ILE A 107 -1.89 17.50 12.51
C ILE A 107 -1.34 16.10 12.75
N LEU A 108 -0.27 15.71 12.03
CA LEU A 108 0.37 14.42 12.19
C LEU A 108 0.91 14.23 13.63
N SER A 109 1.69 15.18 14.12
CA SER A 109 2.28 15.13 15.46
C SER A 109 1.21 15.00 16.55
N TYR A 110 0.16 15.85 16.50
CA TYR A 110 -0.93 15.78 17.48
C TYR A 110 -1.62 14.41 17.46
N THR A 111 -1.95 13.91 16.27
CA THR A 111 -2.64 12.62 16.14
C THR A 111 -1.82 11.48 16.71
N LEU A 112 -0.52 11.45 16.40
CA LEU A 112 0.38 10.42 16.94
C LEU A 112 0.58 10.56 18.45
N GLN A 113 0.76 11.77 18.97
CA GLN A 113 0.94 11.98 20.41
C GLN A 113 -0.29 11.56 21.22
N HIS A 114 -1.50 11.68 20.66
CA HIS A 114 -2.77 11.30 21.30
C HIS A 114 -3.25 9.89 20.95
N SER A 115 -2.40 9.06 20.32
CA SER A 115 -2.62 7.63 20.14
C SER A 115 -1.83 6.85 21.18
N ASP A 116 -2.33 5.68 21.57
CA ASP A 116 -1.72 4.83 22.59
C ASP A 116 -0.78 3.78 21.97
N ALA A 117 -0.98 3.47 20.70
CA ALA A 117 -0.11 2.59 19.90
C ALA A 117 -0.10 2.99 18.43
N TYR A 118 0.84 2.42 17.68
CA TYR A 118 1.04 2.71 16.26
C TYR A 118 1.09 1.45 15.42
N SER A 119 0.68 1.57 14.16
CA SER A 119 0.99 0.59 13.12
C SER A 119 1.49 1.28 11.87
N ALA A 120 2.48 0.67 11.24
CA ALA A 120 3.01 1.07 9.95
C ALA A 120 3.23 -0.17 9.08
N ASN A 121 3.22 0.00 7.77
CA ASN A 121 3.41 -1.11 6.84
C ASN A 121 4.88 -1.37 6.49
N THR A 122 5.81 -0.50 6.90
CA THR A 122 7.26 -0.70 6.73
C THR A 122 8.05 -0.18 7.92
N PRO A 123 9.26 -0.73 8.19
CA PRO A 123 10.16 -0.19 9.21
C PRO A 123 10.51 1.27 8.97
N TYR A 124 10.76 1.65 7.72
CA TYR A 124 11.04 3.03 7.34
C TYR A 124 9.89 3.97 7.70
N LEU A 125 8.66 3.60 7.38
CA LEU A 125 7.49 4.42 7.71
C LEU A 125 7.36 4.61 9.22
N MET A 126 7.59 3.56 10.00
CA MET A 126 7.62 3.63 11.44
C MET A 126 8.68 4.61 11.97
N GLU A 127 9.89 4.57 11.42
CA GLU A 127 10.94 5.53 11.79
C GLU A 127 10.54 6.97 11.48
N GLN A 128 9.88 7.20 10.34
CA GLN A 128 9.35 8.52 10.02
C GLN A 128 8.23 8.95 11.00
N MET A 129 7.37 8.04 11.43
CA MET A 129 6.36 8.33 12.46
C MET A 129 7.00 8.70 13.80
N LYS A 130 8.04 7.99 14.24
CA LYS A 130 8.77 8.26 15.49
C LYS A 130 9.28 9.69 15.58
N ARG A 131 9.63 10.34 14.47
CA ARG A 131 10.07 11.76 14.44
C ARG A 131 9.00 12.75 14.91
N TYR A 132 7.72 12.33 14.92
CA TYR A 132 6.59 13.14 15.35
C TYR A 132 6.03 12.69 16.72
N CYS A 133 6.61 11.65 17.31
CA CYS A 133 6.22 11.12 18.62
C CYS A 133 7.18 11.65 19.70
N LEU A 134 6.64 11.93 20.89
CA LEU A 134 7.43 12.36 22.05
C LEU A 134 7.90 11.16 22.91
N TYR A 135 7.21 10.02 22.82
CA TYR A 135 7.43 8.85 23.66
C TYR A 135 7.36 7.57 22.82
N ASP A 136 8.13 6.56 23.25
CA ASP A 136 7.98 5.21 22.73
C ASP A 136 6.64 4.61 23.16
N LYS A 137 5.95 4.01 22.21
CA LYS A 137 4.66 3.35 22.43
C LYS A 137 4.65 1.99 21.74
N PRO A 138 3.80 1.06 22.16
CA PRO A 138 3.63 -0.20 21.46
C PRO A 138 3.37 0.02 19.96
N PHE A 139 4.00 -0.80 19.13
CA PHE A 139 3.78 -0.71 17.70
C PHE A 139 3.71 -2.09 17.04
N ALA A 140 3.14 -2.16 15.85
CA ALA A 140 3.16 -3.32 14.98
C ALA A 140 3.52 -2.93 13.55
N LEU A 141 4.35 -3.76 12.90
CA LEU A 141 4.51 -3.72 11.45
C LEU A 141 3.36 -4.54 10.85
N SER A 142 2.39 -3.87 10.25
CA SER A 142 1.27 -4.54 9.60
C SER A 142 0.73 -3.73 8.42
N HIS A 143 0.18 -4.43 7.47
CA HIS A 143 -0.57 -3.90 6.35
C HIS A 143 -1.91 -4.62 6.21
N LEU A 144 -2.67 -4.36 5.14
CA LEU A 144 -4.01 -4.97 4.99
C LEU A 144 -3.98 -6.45 4.62
N GLY A 145 -2.80 -6.99 4.37
CA GLY A 145 -2.61 -8.36 3.95
C GLY A 145 -3.05 -8.64 2.52
N ILE A 146 -2.59 -9.79 2.01
CA ILE A 146 -3.00 -10.35 0.74
C ILE A 146 -3.55 -11.75 0.94
N THR A 147 -4.38 -12.19 0.00
CA THR A 147 -4.61 -13.62 -0.23
C THR A 147 -3.50 -14.10 -1.15
N PRO A 148 -2.68 -15.09 -0.75
CA PRO A 148 -1.65 -15.64 -1.62
C PRO A 148 -2.23 -16.10 -2.97
N ILE A 149 -1.48 -15.86 -4.05
CA ILE A 149 -1.87 -16.19 -5.41
C ILE A 149 -1.04 -17.40 -5.86
N GLU A 150 -1.71 -18.47 -6.25
CA GLU A 150 -1.04 -19.64 -6.83
C GLU A 150 -0.51 -19.30 -8.23
N ALA A 151 0.78 -19.59 -8.45
CA ALA A 151 1.39 -19.41 -9.76
C ALA A 151 0.81 -20.39 -10.77
N SER A 152 0.53 -19.92 -11.99
CA SER A 152 0.23 -20.76 -13.13
C SER A 152 1.45 -20.93 -14.05
N LYS A 153 1.30 -21.61 -15.18
CA LYS A 153 2.36 -21.64 -16.20
C LYS A 153 2.69 -20.20 -16.61
N LYS A 154 3.95 -19.81 -16.46
CA LYS A 154 4.42 -18.46 -16.77
C LYS A 154 4.47 -18.22 -18.27
N GLU A 155 3.94 -17.08 -18.68
CA GLU A 155 3.97 -16.55 -20.04
C GLU A 155 5.01 -15.40 -20.11
N ASP A 156 5.49 -15.09 -21.30
CA ASP A 156 6.45 -14.00 -21.53
C ASP A 156 5.74 -12.62 -21.46
N ILE A 157 5.28 -12.30 -20.27
CA ILE A 157 4.51 -11.09 -19.95
C ILE A 157 5.25 -10.27 -18.90
N VAL A 158 5.40 -8.96 -19.22
CA VAL A 158 5.67 -7.89 -18.25
C VAL A 158 4.33 -7.29 -17.85
N PHE A 159 3.99 -7.30 -16.56
CA PHE A 159 2.71 -6.78 -16.05
C PHE A 159 2.90 -5.58 -15.15
N SER A 160 2.06 -4.55 -15.33
CA SER A 160 1.95 -3.39 -14.43
C SER A 160 0.50 -3.00 -14.25
N ASN A 161 0.06 -2.82 -13.00
CA ASN A 161 -1.31 -2.42 -12.65
C ASN A 161 -1.37 -1.14 -11.82
N ARG A 162 -0.44 -0.23 -12.08
CA ARG A 162 -0.39 1.06 -11.39
C ARG A 162 -1.19 2.12 -12.16
N LEU A 163 -1.86 3.02 -11.44
CA LEU A 163 -2.63 4.13 -12.03
C LEU A 163 -1.75 4.93 -13.02
N HIS A 164 -2.35 5.36 -14.12
CA HIS A 164 -1.66 6.14 -15.15
C HIS A 164 -1.44 7.60 -14.70
N LYS A 165 -0.73 7.79 -13.58
CA LYS A 165 -0.35 9.08 -13.02
C LYS A 165 1.16 9.26 -13.09
N PRO A 166 1.68 10.50 -13.20
CA PRO A 166 3.13 10.76 -13.22
C PRO A 166 3.89 10.10 -12.07
N LEU A 167 3.25 9.99 -10.91
CA LEU A 167 3.80 9.32 -9.73
C LEU A 167 4.27 7.88 -10.02
N TYR A 168 3.58 7.16 -10.91
CA TYR A 168 3.81 5.73 -11.18
C TYR A 168 4.64 5.44 -12.42
N ARG A 169 5.05 6.47 -13.19
CA ARG A 169 6.03 6.39 -14.28
C ARG A 169 5.68 5.33 -15.36
N ILE A 170 4.41 5.22 -15.73
CA ILE A 170 3.99 4.23 -16.75
C ILE A 170 4.66 4.50 -18.11
N GLU A 171 4.92 5.77 -18.45
CA GLU A 171 5.65 6.13 -19.68
C GLU A 171 7.07 5.55 -19.67
N ASP A 172 7.76 5.57 -18.52
CA ASP A 172 9.11 5.01 -18.39
C ASP A 172 9.10 3.48 -18.50
N ILE A 173 8.03 2.83 -18.01
CA ILE A 173 7.84 1.37 -18.20
C ILE A 173 7.70 1.04 -19.69
N ILE A 174 6.91 1.81 -20.46
CA ILE A 174 6.72 1.60 -21.90
C ILE A 174 8.03 1.81 -22.64
N ARG A 175 8.83 2.83 -22.31
CA ARG A 175 10.15 3.08 -22.93
C ARG A 175 11.13 1.93 -22.63
N ALA A 176 11.19 1.49 -21.39
CA ALA A 176 12.03 0.36 -21.01
C ALA A 176 11.60 -0.94 -21.70
N PHE A 177 10.31 -1.15 -21.87
CA PHE A 177 9.80 -2.30 -22.61
C PHE A 177 10.15 -2.23 -24.11
N ALA A 178 10.15 -1.05 -24.72
CA ALA A 178 10.59 -0.89 -26.11
C ALA A 178 12.06 -1.29 -26.27
N ASN A 179 12.94 -0.86 -25.36
CA ASN A 179 14.35 -1.25 -25.38
C ASN A 179 14.48 -2.78 -25.18
N PHE A 180 13.70 -3.34 -24.25
CA PHE A 180 13.73 -4.77 -23.94
C PHE A 180 13.33 -5.65 -25.14
N VAL A 181 12.23 -5.33 -25.85
CA VAL A 181 11.77 -6.13 -27.00
C VAL A 181 12.54 -5.83 -28.29
N SER A 182 13.45 -4.86 -28.30
CA SER A 182 14.39 -4.65 -29.42
C SER A 182 15.50 -5.70 -29.45
N MET A 183 15.76 -6.36 -28.31
CA MET A 183 16.68 -7.49 -28.22
C MET A 183 16.02 -8.74 -28.80
N SER A 184 16.73 -9.49 -29.64
CA SER A 184 16.17 -10.64 -30.36
C SER A 184 15.58 -11.72 -29.50
N GLU A 185 16.14 -11.92 -28.30
CA GLU A 185 15.73 -12.89 -27.30
C GLU A 185 14.35 -12.60 -26.72
N TYR A 186 13.95 -11.32 -26.65
CA TYR A 186 12.70 -10.86 -26.01
C TYR A 186 11.67 -10.32 -27.01
N LYS A 187 11.90 -10.49 -28.30
CA LYS A 187 11.05 -9.92 -29.35
C LYS A 187 9.57 -10.31 -29.27
N ASP A 188 9.24 -11.47 -28.70
CA ASP A 188 7.88 -12.01 -28.64
C ASP A 188 7.15 -11.70 -27.32
N TRP A 189 7.80 -10.97 -26.42
CA TRP A 189 7.22 -10.57 -25.16
C TRP A 189 6.09 -9.56 -25.31
N LYS A 190 5.19 -9.54 -24.32
CA LYS A 190 4.08 -8.60 -24.20
C LYS A 190 4.18 -7.77 -22.93
N LEU A 191 3.75 -6.51 -23.02
CA LEU A 191 3.53 -5.64 -21.87
C LEU A 191 2.03 -5.50 -21.66
N VAL A 192 1.54 -5.89 -20.48
CA VAL A 192 0.16 -5.69 -20.06
C VAL A 192 0.10 -4.57 -19.05
N ILE A 193 -0.67 -3.53 -19.36
CA ILE A 193 -0.88 -2.35 -18.50
C ILE A 193 -2.34 -2.32 -18.09
N ALA A 194 -2.57 -2.46 -16.79
CA ALA A 194 -3.88 -2.34 -16.16
C ALA A 194 -4.03 -1.00 -15.42
N ALA A 195 -5.21 -0.75 -14.85
CA ALA A 195 -5.66 0.44 -14.17
C ALA A 195 -6.09 1.59 -15.09
N GLU A 196 -6.53 2.69 -14.48
CA GLU A 196 -7.13 3.83 -15.17
C GLU A 196 -6.18 5.03 -15.25
N GLY A 197 -6.43 5.90 -16.24
CA GLY A 197 -5.75 7.18 -16.44
C GLY A 197 -5.75 7.62 -17.89
N ASN A 198 -4.75 8.40 -18.31
CA ASN A 198 -4.65 8.90 -19.68
C ASN A 198 -4.07 7.83 -20.63
N GLU A 199 -4.87 6.83 -20.95
CA GLU A 199 -4.49 5.70 -21.81
C GLU A 199 -4.13 6.15 -23.24
N ASN A 200 -4.83 7.15 -23.80
CA ASN A 200 -4.56 7.63 -25.16
C ASN A 200 -3.11 8.11 -25.32
N LYS A 201 -2.61 8.90 -24.36
CA LYS A 201 -1.22 9.36 -24.35
C LYS A 201 -0.22 8.20 -24.32
N LEU A 202 -0.52 7.16 -23.57
CA LEU A 202 0.34 5.97 -23.45
C LEU A 202 0.31 5.12 -24.73
N LYS A 203 -0.85 5.01 -25.38
CA LYS A 203 -0.99 4.35 -26.71
C LYS A 203 -0.22 5.09 -27.80
N GLU A 204 -0.30 6.42 -27.82
CA GLU A 204 0.48 7.25 -28.75
C GLU A 204 1.99 7.05 -28.53
N LEU A 205 2.44 6.97 -27.28
CA LEU A 205 3.83 6.69 -26.96
C LEU A 205 4.24 5.30 -27.47
N ALA A 206 3.46 4.25 -27.20
CA ALA A 206 3.75 2.90 -27.68
C ALA A 206 3.81 2.83 -29.23
N LYS A 207 2.91 3.57 -29.91
CA LYS A 207 2.92 3.71 -31.38
C LYS A 207 4.18 4.42 -31.89
N SER A 208 4.58 5.51 -31.22
CA SER A 208 5.79 6.26 -31.63
C SER A 208 7.08 5.44 -31.44
N LEU A 209 7.07 4.46 -30.54
CA LEU A 209 8.16 3.53 -30.28
C LEU A 209 8.08 2.24 -31.15
N GLY A 210 7.06 2.09 -31.99
CA GLY A 210 6.90 0.91 -32.87
C GLY A 210 6.50 -0.39 -32.16
N ILE A 211 5.94 -0.31 -30.94
CA ILE A 211 5.63 -1.48 -30.11
C ILE A 211 4.13 -1.61 -29.78
N VAL A 212 3.25 -0.88 -30.46
CA VAL A 212 1.82 -0.83 -30.13
C VAL A 212 1.16 -2.22 -30.12
N GLU A 213 1.55 -3.12 -31.02
CA GLU A 213 1.02 -4.49 -31.08
C GLU A 213 1.52 -5.40 -29.93
N LYS A 214 2.50 -4.95 -29.16
CA LYS A 214 3.09 -5.67 -28.03
C LYS A 214 2.61 -5.14 -26.68
N VAL A 215 1.86 -4.02 -26.66
CA VAL A 215 1.35 -3.38 -25.44
C VAL A 215 -0.16 -3.50 -25.38
N GLU A 216 -0.64 -4.22 -24.39
CA GLU A 216 -2.06 -4.42 -24.15
C GLU A 216 -2.52 -3.54 -22.96
N PHE A 217 -3.54 -2.72 -23.19
CA PHE A 217 -4.19 -1.91 -22.16
C PHE A 217 -5.52 -2.56 -21.78
N VAL A 218 -5.61 -3.08 -20.57
CA VAL A 218 -6.75 -3.89 -20.11
C VAL A 218 -7.70 -3.13 -19.16
N GLY A 219 -7.43 -1.84 -18.93
CA GLY A 219 -8.26 -1.00 -18.08
C GLY A 219 -8.21 -1.40 -16.60
N TRP A 220 -9.29 -1.09 -15.87
CA TRP A 220 -9.41 -1.46 -14.46
C TRP A 220 -9.74 -2.94 -14.33
N LEU A 221 -8.98 -3.65 -13.52
CA LEU A 221 -9.17 -5.07 -13.21
C LEU A 221 -9.73 -5.25 -11.79
N SER A 222 -10.64 -6.19 -11.64
CA SER A 222 -11.04 -6.71 -10.33
C SER A 222 -9.87 -7.42 -9.63
N GLY A 223 -10.02 -7.73 -8.34
CA GLY A 223 -8.99 -8.49 -7.62
C GLY A 223 -8.73 -9.87 -8.23
N GLU A 224 -9.79 -10.56 -8.70
CA GLU A 224 -9.67 -11.87 -9.35
C GLU A 224 -8.97 -11.80 -10.70
N GLU A 225 -9.29 -10.79 -11.52
CA GLU A 225 -8.63 -10.57 -12.80
C GLU A 225 -7.16 -10.19 -12.63
N ASN A 226 -6.83 -9.32 -11.66
CA ASN A 226 -5.44 -9.03 -11.30
C ASN A 226 -4.68 -10.31 -10.91
N ALA A 227 -5.30 -11.18 -10.09
CA ALA A 227 -4.70 -12.44 -9.67
C ALA A 227 -4.35 -13.34 -10.86
N LYS A 228 -5.21 -13.40 -11.89
CA LYS A 228 -4.94 -14.16 -13.13
C LYS A 228 -3.73 -13.60 -13.88
N TYR A 229 -3.60 -12.26 -13.97
CA TYR A 229 -2.42 -11.64 -14.61
C TYR A 229 -1.15 -11.87 -13.81
N TYR A 230 -1.15 -11.71 -12.49
CA TYR A 230 0.00 -12.04 -11.66
C TYR A 230 0.40 -13.52 -11.80
N ALA A 231 -0.58 -14.44 -11.76
CA ALA A 231 -0.31 -15.88 -11.83
C ALA A 231 0.48 -16.27 -13.09
N LYS A 232 0.15 -15.68 -14.25
CA LYS A 232 0.77 -16.02 -15.54
C LYS A 232 1.95 -15.14 -15.94
N SER A 233 2.11 -13.94 -15.38
CA SER A 233 3.21 -13.03 -15.77
C SER A 233 4.54 -13.44 -15.18
N ARG A 234 5.64 -13.35 -15.95
CA ARG A 234 7.00 -13.57 -15.46
C ARG A 234 7.53 -12.38 -14.67
N ILE A 235 7.31 -11.16 -15.17
CA ILE A 235 7.81 -9.93 -14.58
C ILE A 235 6.62 -9.08 -14.13
N PHE A 236 6.72 -8.52 -12.92
CA PHE A 236 5.88 -7.45 -12.43
C PHE A 236 6.69 -6.17 -12.31
N VAL A 237 6.25 -5.09 -12.94
CA VAL A 237 6.95 -3.80 -12.91
C VAL A 237 6.15 -2.76 -12.15
N SER A 238 6.78 -2.12 -11.16
CA SER A 238 6.23 -0.98 -10.42
C SER A 238 7.37 -0.05 -9.98
N ILE A 239 7.54 1.08 -10.67
CA ILE A 239 8.66 2.01 -10.49
C ILE A 239 8.19 3.42 -10.06
N PRO A 240 7.37 3.56 -9.00
CA PRO A 240 6.85 4.85 -8.56
C PRO A 240 7.97 5.77 -8.03
N GLN A 241 7.69 7.08 -8.02
CA GLN A 241 8.56 8.08 -7.36
C GLN A 241 8.41 8.07 -5.84
N SER A 242 7.30 7.57 -5.34
CA SER A 242 7.02 7.42 -3.91
C SER A 242 5.94 6.38 -3.70
N ASP A 243 6.19 5.46 -2.81
CA ASP A 243 5.23 4.47 -2.32
C ASP A 243 5.68 4.04 -0.91
N SER A 244 4.84 3.21 -0.26
CA SER A 244 5.25 2.51 0.95
C SER A 244 5.40 1.02 0.62
N MET A 245 4.57 0.13 1.19
CA MET A 245 4.53 -1.28 0.76
C MET A 245 3.24 -1.53 -0.02
N PRO A 246 3.27 -1.48 -1.36
CA PRO A 246 2.05 -1.68 -2.15
C PRO A 246 1.61 -3.13 -2.12
N THR A 247 0.30 -3.36 -1.96
CA THR A 247 -0.33 -4.68 -2.01
C THR A 247 0.02 -5.40 -3.32
N SER A 248 0.05 -4.66 -4.44
CA SER A 248 0.39 -5.19 -5.77
C SER A 248 1.79 -5.83 -5.84
N LEU A 249 2.77 -5.31 -5.11
CA LEU A 249 4.10 -5.92 -5.02
C LEU A 249 4.03 -7.26 -4.28
N LEU A 250 3.32 -7.31 -3.15
CA LEU A 250 3.17 -8.53 -2.36
C LEU A 250 2.38 -9.60 -3.11
N GLU A 251 1.34 -9.21 -3.85
CA GLU A 251 0.57 -10.09 -4.73
C GLU A 251 1.45 -10.67 -5.83
N ALA A 252 2.26 -9.84 -6.50
CA ALA A 252 3.19 -10.29 -7.53
C ALA A 252 4.25 -11.25 -6.97
N MET A 253 4.81 -10.95 -5.79
CA MET A 253 5.76 -11.85 -5.10
C MET A 253 5.12 -13.20 -4.78
N SER A 254 3.90 -13.20 -4.23
CA SER A 254 3.21 -14.46 -3.88
C SER A 254 2.89 -15.32 -5.12
N ALA A 255 2.60 -14.65 -6.25
CA ALA A 255 2.31 -15.30 -7.53
C ALA A 255 3.56 -15.79 -8.28
N GLY A 256 4.77 -15.62 -7.74
CA GLY A 256 6.02 -16.03 -8.37
C GLY A 256 6.42 -15.16 -9.58
N CYS A 257 6.04 -13.89 -9.61
CA CYS A 257 6.62 -12.92 -10.54
C CYS A 257 8.01 -12.50 -10.06
N ILE A 258 8.87 -12.08 -11.00
CA ILE A 258 10.09 -11.32 -10.71
C ILE A 258 9.70 -9.86 -10.55
N PRO A 259 9.75 -9.28 -9.33
CA PRO A 259 9.42 -7.87 -9.16
C PRO A 259 10.57 -6.99 -9.66
N VAL A 260 10.25 -6.00 -10.48
CA VAL A 260 11.14 -4.90 -10.88
C VAL A 260 10.58 -3.62 -10.28
N ILE A 261 11.31 -3.01 -9.35
CA ILE A 261 10.82 -1.89 -8.54
C ILE A 261 11.85 -0.78 -8.42
N SER A 262 11.39 0.47 -8.24
CA SER A 262 12.28 1.61 -7.94
C SER A 262 12.98 1.48 -6.58
N ASP A 263 14.21 2.03 -6.46
CA ASP A 263 14.88 2.16 -5.16
C ASP A 263 14.20 3.23 -4.30
N LEU A 264 13.28 2.79 -3.46
CA LEU A 264 12.61 3.66 -2.51
C LEU A 264 13.08 3.36 -1.08
N PRO A 265 13.35 4.40 -0.27
CA PRO A 265 13.72 4.22 1.14
C PRO A 265 12.67 3.40 1.92
N SER A 266 11.40 3.48 1.51
CA SER A 266 10.28 2.75 2.14
C SER A 266 10.36 1.24 1.98
N TYR A 267 11.10 0.72 1.00
CA TYR A 267 11.25 -0.72 0.78
C TYR A 267 12.39 -1.32 1.60
N ARG A 268 13.31 -0.49 2.11
CA ARG A 268 14.48 -0.97 2.87
C ARG A 268 14.08 -1.74 4.11
N GLY A 269 14.76 -2.87 4.32
CA GLY A 269 14.49 -3.80 5.42
C GLY A 269 13.34 -4.79 5.15
N LEU A 270 12.64 -4.67 4.00
CA LEU A 270 11.64 -5.63 3.55
C LEU A 270 11.97 -6.19 2.16
N VAL A 271 12.53 -5.34 1.28
CA VAL A 271 12.97 -5.73 -0.05
C VAL A 271 14.47 -5.52 -0.18
N GLU A 272 15.18 -6.54 -0.64
CA GLU A 272 16.61 -6.55 -0.88
C GLU A 272 16.86 -6.80 -2.37
N ASN A 273 17.71 -5.95 -2.98
CA ASN A 273 18.06 -6.09 -4.39
C ASN A 273 18.69 -7.48 -4.67
N LYS A 274 18.29 -8.11 -5.75
CA LYS A 274 18.71 -9.43 -6.21
C LYS A 274 18.30 -10.61 -5.32
N ARG A 275 17.78 -10.36 -4.11
CA ARG A 275 17.31 -11.41 -3.21
C ARG A 275 15.84 -11.73 -3.39
N ASN A 276 14.99 -10.69 -3.50
CA ASN A 276 13.55 -10.81 -3.67
C ASN A 276 12.94 -9.83 -4.69
N ALA A 277 13.75 -8.96 -5.28
CA ALA A 277 13.37 -8.09 -6.39
C ALA A 277 14.61 -7.62 -7.17
N LEU A 278 14.42 -7.16 -8.41
CA LEU A 278 15.33 -6.26 -9.08
C LEU A 278 14.98 -4.84 -8.65
N VAL A 279 15.86 -4.19 -7.89
CA VAL A 279 15.70 -2.79 -7.48
C VAL A 279 16.47 -1.91 -8.45
N VAL A 280 15.79 -0.97 -9.10
CA VAL A 280 16.34 -0.10 -10.13
C VAL A 280 16.44 1.35 -9.64
N SER A 281 17.58 1.97 -9.90
CA SER A 281 17.85 3.37 -9.58
C SER A 281 17.10 4.33 -10.53
N ASP A 282 17.05 5.61 -10.14
CA ASP A 282 16.47 6.65 -11.02
C ASP A 282 17.25 6.82 -12.33
N GLU A 283 18.56 6.57 -12.33
CA GLU A 283 19.42 6.60 -13.53
C GLU A 283 19.06 5.44 -14.48
N GLU A 284 18.89 4.23 -13.95
CA GLU A 284 18.48 3.06 -14.73
C GLU A 284 17.06 3.23 -15.29
N ILE A 285 16.14 3.80 -14.51
CA ILE A 285 14.77 4.12 -14.97
C ILE A 285 14.84 5.09 -16.16
N LYS A 286 15.65 6.15 -16.06
CA LYS A 286 15.81 7.14 -17.14
C LYS A 286 16.46 6.57 -18.41
N SER A 287 17.42 5.66 -18.27
CA SER A 287 18.04 4.99 -19.41
C SER A 287 17.07 4.03 -20.09
N GLY A 288 16.10 3.47 -19.37
CA GLY A 288 15.18 2.47 -19.84
C GLY A 288 15.82 1.10 -20.10
N ASP A 289 17.03 0.88 -19.59
CA ASP A 289 17.82 -0.34 -19.84
C ASP A 289 17.95 -1.16 -18.54
N TYR A 290 16.86 -1.79 -18.13
CA TYR A 290 16.85 -2.55 -16.88
C TYR A 290 16.03 -3.86 -16.92
N LEU A 291 15.06 -4.02 -17.83
CA LEU A 291 14.18 -5.19 -17.77
C LEU A 291 14.92 -6.51 -18.02
N HIS A 292 15.89 -6.53 -18.92
CA HIS A 292 16.70 -7.73 -19.20
C HIS A 292 17.49 -8.19 -17.98
N LYS A 293 17.90 -7.29 -17.09
CA LYS A 293 18.64 -7.62 -15.86
C LYS A 293 17.84 -8.52 -14.91
N ALA A 294 16.51 -8.60 -15.07
CA ALA A 294 15.69 -9.52 -14.30
C ALA A 294 16.06 -10.99 -14.57
N PHE A 295 16.63 -11.30 -15.72
CA PHE A 295 17.08 -12.67 -16.09
C PHE A 295 18.52 -12.98 -15.69
N GLU A 296 19.25 -11.99 -15.18
CA GLU A 296 20.56 -12.21 -14.56
C GLU A 296 20.43 -12.71 -13.11
N LEU A 297 19.20 -12.72 -12.55
CA LEU A 297 18.93 -13.14 -11.19
C LEU A 297 18.75 -14.68 -11.13
N ASP A 298 19.11 -15.24 -9.99
CA ASP A 298 18.69 -16.59 -9.65
C ASP A 298 17.19 -16.59 -9.35
N THR A 299 16.41 -16.82 -10.41
CA THR A 299 14.94 -16.70 -10.37
C THR A 299 14.30 -17.70 -9.41
N GLU A 300 14.86 -18.92 -9.30
CA GLU A 300 14.31 -19.96 -8.40
C GLU A 300 14.50 -19.55 -6.94
N VAL A 301 15.69 -19.08 -6.60
CA VAL A 301 16.00 -18.58 -5.25
C VAL A 301 15.15 -17.38 -4.92
N LEU A 302 15.01 -16.43 -5.86
CA LEU A 302 14.20 -15.23 -5.68
C LEU A 302 12.72 -15.58 -5.40
N ILE A 303 12.12 -16.45 -6.23
CA ILE A 303 10.71 -16.86 -6.07
C ILE A 303 10.52 -17.59 -4.73
N ARG A 304 11.42 -18.46 -4.34
CA ARG A 304 11.37 -19.15 -3.05
C ARG A 304 11.45 -18.15 -1.88
N ASN A 305 12.38 -17.20 -1.92
CA ASN A 305 12.50 -16.16 -0.90
C ASN A 305 11.21 -15.31 -0.80
N ASN A 306 10.63 -14.96 -1.95
CA ASN A 306 9.39 -14.21 -2.02
C ASN A 306 8.22 -14.98 -1.42
N LYS A 307 8.13 -16.28 -1.70
CA LYS A 307 7.08 -17.12 -1.13
C LYS A 307 7.18 -17.18 0.40
N VAL A 308 8.36 -17.45 0.95
CA VAL A 308 8.59 -17.46 2.40
C VAL A 308 8.20 -16.09 3.00
N PHE A 309 8.70 -15.01 2.41
CA PHE A 309 8.39 -13.64 2.88
C PHE A 309 6.89 -13.34 2.86
N THR A 310 6.19 -13.72 1.78
CA THR A 310 4.75 -13.43 1.67
C THR A 310 3.91 -14.29 2.60
N ASP A 311 4.26 -15.57 2.79
CA ASP A 311 3.56 -16.48 3.69
C ASP A 311 3.68 -16.02 5.16
N GLU A 312 4.86 -15.56 5.58
CA GLU A 312 5.12 -15.12 6.95
C GLU A 312 4.64 -13.69 7.24
N PHE A 313 4.86 -12.78 6.30
CA PHE A 313 4.66 -11.36 6.53
C PHE A 313 3.38 -10.81 5.87
N ALA A 314 3.03 -11.28 4.66
CA ALA A 314 2.09 -10.58 3.80
C ALA A 314 0.64 -11.10 3.87
N THR A 315 0.36 -12.24 4.46
CA THR A 315 -1.01 -12.78 4.52
C THR A 315 -1.96 -11.92 5.37
N ILE A 316 -3.25 -11.94 5.05
CA ILE A 316 -4.29 -11.27 5.85
C ILE A 316 -4.22 -11.77 7.29
N GLU A 317 -4.10 -13.08 7.50
CA GLU A 317 -4.13 -13.67 8.84
C GLU A 317 -2.92 -13.25 9.69
N SER A 318 -1.69 -13.26 9.13
CA SER A 318 -0.50 -12.83 9.86
C SER A 318 -0.59 -11.34 10.26
N ASN A 319 -1.14 -10.50 9.41
CA ASN A 319 -1.30 -9.07 9.70
C ASN A 319 -2.45 -8.79 10.67
N LYS A 320 -3.54 -9.53 10.57
CA LYS A 320 -4.64 -9.52 11.53
C LYS A 320 -4.14 -9.88 12.93
N GLN A 321 -3.35 -10.95 13.06
CA GLN A 321 -2.79 -11.37 14.35
C GLN A 321 -1.91 -10.28 14.95
N ARG A 322 -1.02 -9.65 14.17
CA ARG A 322 -0.17 -8.54 14.65
C ARG A 322 -0.98 -7.35 15.16
N LEU A 323 -2.08 -7.01 14.48
CA LEU A 323 -2.97 -5.93 14.93
C LEU A 323 -3.75 -6.33 16.19
N TRP A 324 -4.17 -7.59 16.31
CA TRP A 324 -4.84 -8.10 17.50
C TRP A 324 -3.92 -8.10 18.72
N ASP A 325 -2.66 -8.53 18.54
CA ASP A 325 -1.64 -8.49 19.60
C ASP A 325 -1.36 -7.04 20.04
N LEU A 326 -1.39 -6.09 19.10
CA LEU A 326 -1.24 -4.68 19.42
C LEU A 326 -2.42 -4.14 20.23
N VAL A 327 -3.65 -4.56 19.90
CA VAL A 327 -4.85 -4.22 20.68
C VAL A 327 -4.73 -4.77 22.11
N ASP A 328 -4.29 -6.03 22.26
CA ASP A 328 -4.17 -6.65 23.58
C ASP A 328 -3.13 -5.94 24.46
N LYS A 329 -2.04 -5.43 23.88
CA LYS A 329 -1.01 -4.66 24.61
C LYS A 329 -1.47 -3.33 25.18
N ILE A 330 -2.55 -2.73 24.66
CA ILE A 330 -3.03 -1.41 25.09
C ILE A 330 -4.40 -1.48 25.77
N SER A 331 -5.04 -2.65 25.77
CA SER A 331 -6.36 -2.85 26.39
C SER A 331 -6.27 -3.37 27.82
N LEU A 332 -5.07 -3.52 28.34
CA LEU A 332 -4.76 -3.82 29.74
C LEU A 332 -4.64 -2.49 30.51
#